data_6cedb7a2a1efe375ee9794d6693fce27
#
_entry.id   6cedb7a2a1efe375ee9794d6693fce27
#
_cell.length_a   1.000
_cell.length_b   1.000
_cell.length_c   1.000
_cell.angle_alpha   90.00
_cell.angle_beta   90.00
_cell.angle_gamma   90.00
#
_symmetry.space_group_name_H-M   'P 1'
#
loop_
_entity.id
_entity.type
_entity.pdbx_description
1 polymer ?
#
loop_
_entity_poly.entity_id
_entity_poly.type
_entity_poly.pdbx_seq_one_letter_code
_entity_poly.pdbx_strand_id
1 'polypeptide(L)' 'MEYTNIKLEKENRVATIRLNRPDALNALSPELITELSAAIAEAGADESIKALVIRGEGRAFCAGADLTYFQTTFADLTLL' A
#
# COMPACT_ATOMS: atom_id res chain seq x y z
N MET A 1 3.32 4.85 12.99
CA MET A 1 2.97 3.43 12.71
C MET A 1 4.20 2.72 12.13
N GLU A 2 4.45 1.52 12.59
CA GLU A 2 5.48 0.69 11.99
C GLU A 2 4.86 -0.11 10.85
N TYR A 3 5.56 -0.15 9.73
CA TYR A 3 5.07 -0.85 8.54
C TYR A 3 5.79 -2.18 8.37
N THR A 4 5.04 -3.24 8.12
CA THR A 4 5.59 -4.56 7.82
C THR A 4 5.33 -5.00 6.39
N ASN A 5 4.22 -4.54 5.80
CA ASN A 5 3.82 -4.91 4.45
C ASN A 5 4.15 -3.84 3.41
N ILE A 6 4.66 -2.71 3.85
CA ILE A 6 5.12 -1.64 2.97
C ILE A 6 6.39 -1.02 3.55
N LYS A 7 7.06 -0.22 2.73
CA LYS A 7 8.16 0.63 3.16
C LYS A 7 7.84 2.05 2.72
N LEU A 8 8.05 3.01 3.60
CA LEU A 8 7.86 4.42 3.28
C LEU A 8 9.21 5.13 3.34
N GLU A 9 9.59 5.76 2.24
CA GLU A 9 10.84 6.50 2.14
C GLU A 9 10.53 7.91 1.69
N LYS A 10 11.25 8.89 2.24
CA LYS A 10 11.10 10.29 1.86
C LYS A 10 12.45 10.85 1.50
N GLU A 11 12.57 11.39 0.29
CA GLU A 11 13.82 11.96 -0.19
C GLU A 11 13.53 12.96 -1.29
N ASN A 12 14.20 14.11 -1.26
CA ASN A 12 14.08 15.14 -2.30
C ASN A 12 12.64 15.55 -2.60
N ARG A 13 11.83 15.70 -1.54
CA ARG A 13 10.42 16.08 -1.63
C ARG A 13 9.53 15.02 -2.27
N VAL A 14 10.04 13.80 -2.39
CA VAL A 14 9.27 12.68 -2.93
C VAL A 14 9.08 11.64 -1.83
N ALA A 15 7.86 11.20 -1.63
CA ALA A 15 7.57 10.05 -0.78
C ALA A 15 7.41 8.84 -1.69
N THR A 16 8.13 7.77 -1.39
CA THR A 16 8.02 6.52 -2.12
C THR A 16 7.47 5.47 -1.18
N ILE A 17 6.36 4.87 -1.57
CA ILE A 17 5.78 3.74 -0.85
C ILE A 17 6.07 2.49 -1.64
N ARG A 18 6.78 1.53 -1.03
CA ARG A 18 7.07 0.25 -1.66
C ARG A 18 6.18 -0.81 -1.07
N LEU A 19 5.38 -1.44 -1.91
CA LEU A 19 4.59 -2.59 -1.49
C LEU A 19 5.58 -3.73 -1.25
N ASN A 20 5.55 -4.33 -0.07
CA ASN A 20 6.59 -5.26 0.36
C ASN A 20 6.01 -6.62 0.77
N ARG A 21 5.29 -7.24 -0.16
CA ARG A 21 4.83 -8.63 -0.05
C ARG A 21 5.27 -9.39 -1.30
N PRO A 22 6.60 -9.44 -1.58
CA PRO A 22 7.07 -10.06 -2.83
C PRO A 22 6.70 -11.53 -2.96
N ASP A 23 6.60 -12.26 -1.85
CA ASP A 23 6.22 -13.67 -1.86
C ASP A 23 4.77 -13.87 -2.28
N ALA A 24 3.95 -12.86 -2.15
CA ALA A 24 2.55 -12.87 -2.57
C ALA A 24 2.32 -11.96 -3.77
N LEU A 25 3.40 -11.59 -4.49
CA LEU A 25 3.36 -10.68 -5.63
C LEU A 25 2.65 -9.37 -5.30
N ASN A 26 2.82 -8.91 -4.07
CA ASN A 26 2.23 -7.69 -3.52
C ASN A 26 0.71 -7.65 -3.61
N ALA A 27 0.07 -8.82 -3.51
CA ALA A 27 -1.38 -8.90 -3.51
C ALA A 27 -1.97 -8.12 -2.33
N LEU A 28 -3.09 -7.46 -2.56
CA LEU A 28 -3.74 -6.64 -1.55
C LEU A 28 -4.32 -7.52 -0.43
N SER A 29 -3.94 -7.20 0.80
CA SER A 29 -4.50 -7.82 1.99
C SER A 29 -5.03 -6.71 2.89
N PRO A 30 -5.89 -7.01 3.88
CA PRO A 30 -6.35 -5.98 4.81
C PRO A 30 -5.19 -5.26 5.50
N GLU A 31 -4.15 -5.99 5.88
CA GLU A 31 -2.99 -5.43 6.55
C GLU A 31 -2.22 -4.49 5.64
N LEU A 32 -1.99 -4.90 4.39
CA LEU A 32 -1.30 -4.06 3.42
C LEU A 32 -2.08 -2.78 3.17
N ILE A 33 -3.41 -2.89 2.98
CA ILE A 33 -4.26 -1.74 2.70
C ILE A 33 -4.27 -0.77 3.87
N THR A 34 -4.34 -1.28 5.09
CA THR A 34 -4.30 -0.45 6.29
C THR A 34 -3.01 0.35 6.36
N GLU A 35 -1.88 -0.31 6.12
CA GLU A 35 -0.59 0.36 6.14
C GLU A 35 -0.45 1.34 4.98
N LEU A 36 -0.90 0.96 3.79
CA LEU A 36 -0.85 1.81 2.62
C LEU A 36 -1.66 3.09 2.84
N SER A 37 -2.87 2.95 3.37
CA SER A 37 -3.72 4.11 3.68
C SER A 37 -3.06 5.03 4.69
N ALA A 38 -2.45 4.48 5.73
CA ALA A 38 -1.76 5.27 6.74
C ALA A 38 -0.56 6.00 6.14
N ALA A 39 0.21 5.33 5.28
CA ALA A 39 1.37 5.93 4.65
C ALA A 39 0.99 7.05 3.69
N ILE A 40 -0.10 6.87 2.93
CA ILE A 40 -0.58 7.92 2.04
C ILE A 40 -1.02 9.14 2.85
N ALA A 41 -1.72 8.93 3.96
CA ALA A 41 -2.15 10.02 4.83
C ALA A 41 -0.94 10.74 5.44
N GLU A 42 0.08 10.00 5.85
CA GLU A 42 1.29 10.58 6.41
C GLU A 42 2.01 11.45 5.37
N ALA A 43 2.17 10.94 4.16
CA ALA A 43 2.82 11.68 3.08
C ALA A 43 2.00 12.92 2.70
N GLY A 44 0.67 12.78 2.67
CA GLY A 44 -0.20 13.91 2.33
C GLY A 44 -0.19 15.01 3.37
N ALA A 45 0.06 14.69 4.63
CA ALA A 45 0.14 15.67 5.70
C ALA A 45 1.52 16.33 5.80
N ASP A 46 2.52 15.80 5.13
CA ASP A 46 3.89 16.31 5.17
C ASP A 46 4.08 17.39 4.11
N GLU A 47 4.15 18.64 4.56
CA GLU A 47 4.25 19.79 3.66
C GLU A 47 5.54 19.78 2.81
N SER A 48 6.57 19.06 3.23
CA SER A 48 7.80 18.97 2.45
C SER A 48 7.67 18.05 1.25
N ILE A 49 6.64 17.18 1.23
CA ILE A 49 6.44 16.21 0.16
C ILE A 49 5.59 16.84 -0.95
N LYS A 50 6.08 16.77 -2.18
CA LYS A 50 5.41 17.33 -3.35
C LYS A 50 5.00 16.28 -4.37
N ALA A 51 5.47 15.05 -4.22
CA ALA A 51 5.10 13.95 -5.12
C ALA A 51 5.07 12.65 -4.33
N LEU A 52 4.22 11.74 -4.77
CA LEU A 52 4.08 10.42 -4.18
C LEU A 52 4.26 9.37 -5.27
N VAL A 53 5.15 8.42 -5.01
CA VAL A 53 5.39 7.29 -5.90
C VAL A 53 5.01 6.02 -5.16
N ILE A 54 4.27 5.15 -5.82
CA ILE A 54 3.95 3.83 -5.28
C ILE A 54 4.55 2.79 -6.20
N ARG A 55 5.36 1.88 -5.64
CA ARG A 55 5.98 0.82 -6.43
C ARG A 55 5.94 -0.49 -5.65
N GLY A 56 6.18 -1.59 -6.34
CA GLY A 56 6.20 -2.91 -5.71
C GLY A 56 7.62 -3.45 -5.58
N GLU A 57 7.89 -4.09 -4.45
CA GLU A 57 9.12 -4.85 -4.29
C GLU A 57 9.00 -6.16 -5.04
N GLY A 58 10.14 -6.63 -5.59
CA GLY A 58 10.17 -7.86 -6.33
C GLY A 58 9.72 -7.69 -7.77
N ARG A 59 9.20 -8.76 -8.35
CA ARG A 59 8.92 -8.82 -9.79
C ARG A 59 7.54 -8.32 -10.19
N ALA A 60 6.70 -7.94 -9.25
CA ALA A 60 5.36 -7.46 -9.56
C ALA A 60 5.07 -6.18 -8.79
N PHE A 61 4.32 -5.28 -9.40
CA PHE A 61 3.79 -4.13 -8.68
C PHE A 61 2.73 -4.60 -7.69
N CYS A 62 1.66 -5.20 -8.22
CA CYS A 62 0.56 -5.72 -7.42
C CYS A 62 -0.16 -6.76 -8.27
N ALA A 63 -0.32 -7.97 -7.74
CA ALA A 63 -0.93 -9.07 -8.49
C ALA A 63 -2.45 -9.12 -8.35
N GLY A 64 -3.04 -8.17 -7.62
CA GLY A 64 -4.48 -8.13 -7.41
C GLY A 64 -4.80 -8.21 -5.92
N ALA A 65 -6.01 -8.64 -5.59
CA ALA A 65 -6.44 -8.73 -4.21
C ALA A 65 -6.13 -10.12 -3.64
N ASP A 66 -5.77 -10.13 -2.33
CA ASP A 66 -5.67 -11.36 -1.58
C ASP A 66 -7.07 -11.99 -1.52
N LEU A 67 -7.17 -13.29 -1.80
CA LEU A 67 -8.48 -13.96 -1.85
C LEU A 67 -9.26 -13.87 -0.55
N THR A 68 -8.56 -13.97 0.57
CA THR A 68 -9.23 -13.88 1.87
C THR A 68 -9.85 -12.50 2.06
N TYR A 69 -9.09 -11.46 1.74
CA TYR A 69 -9.60 -10.09 1.79
C TYR A 69 -10.76 -9.90 0.82
N PHE A 70 -10.61 -10.43 -0.40
CA PHE A 70 -11.63 -10.30 -1.42
C PHE A 70 -12.94 -10.96 -0.98
N GLN A 71 -12.86 -12.15 -0.41
CA GLN A 71 -14.04 -12.85 0.08
C GLN A 71 -14.75 -12.07 1.19
N THR A 72 -14.00 -11.45 2.08
CA THR A 72 -14.54 -10.67 3.17
C THR A 72 -15.18 -9.38 2.68
N THR A 73 -14.50 -8.69 1.78
CA THR A 73 -14.90 -7.35 1.34
C THR A 73 -15.96 -7.39 0.23
N PHE A 74 -16.04 -8.49 -0.49
CA PHE A 74 -16.95 -8.59 -1.63
C PHE A 74 -18.40 -8.36 -1.25
N ALA A 75 -18.80 -8.84 -0.08
CA ALA A 75 -20.16 -8.60 0.39
C ALA A 75 -20.43 -7.11 0.58
N ASP A 76 -19.42 -6.36 0.98
CA ASP A 76 -19.55 -4.92 1.21
C ASP A 76 -19.57 -4.14 -0.11
N LEU A 77 -18.91 -4.66 -1.14
CA LEU A 77 -18.90 -4.00 -2.45
C LEU A 77 -20.28 -3.95 -3.07
N THR A 78 -21.17 -4.82 -2.68
CA THR A 78 -22.54 -4.80 -3.18
C THR A 78 -23.30 -3.56 -2.70
N LEU A 79 -22.77 -2.86 -1.71
CA LEU A 79 -23.36 -1.64 -1.18
C LEU A 79 -22.95 -0.41 -1.98
N LEU A 80 -21.96 -0.55 -2.84
CA LEU A 80 -21.50 0.54 -3.67
C LEU A 80 -22.40 0.73 -4.89
#